data_73492259ab6f543b175bb5f88b73f78e
#
_entry.id   73492259ab6f543b175bb5f88b73f78e
#
_cell.length_a   1.000
_cell.length_b   1.000
_cell.length_c   1.000
_cell.angle_alpha   90.00
_cell.angle_beta   90.00
_cell.angle_gamma   90.00
#
_symmetry.space_group_name_H-M   'P 1'
#
loop_
_entity.id
_entity.type
_entity.pdbx_description
1 polymer ?
#
loop_
_entity_poly.entity_id
_entity_poly.type
_entity_poly.pdbx_seq_one_letter_code
_entity_poly.pdbx_strand_id
1 'polypeptide(L)'
;MELLERGVRLALESGRPIAHVAADLGIQSETLRKRVRQAEADQGLRPDLPTSEEREEIKRLRQENFELRRANEILKSASVFFAKELDPDRPK
;
A
#
# COMPACT_ATOMS: atom_id res chain seq x y z
N MET A 1 -9.21 -1.60 18.12
CA MET A 1 -7.79 -1.47 18.32
C MET A 1 -7.42 -0.32 19.20
N GLU A 2 -8.22 -0.19 20.25
CA GLU A 2 -8.05 0.87 21.23
C GLU A 2 -6.67 0.88 21.88
N LEU A 3 -6.13 -0.31 22.20
CA LEU A 3 -4.82 -0.40 22.84
C LEU A 3 -3.70 0.14 21.94
N LEU A 4 -3.76 -0.14 20.65
CA LEU A 4 -2.75 0.38 19.71
C LEU A 4 -2.86 1.89 19.58
N GLU A 5 -4.07 2.41 19.49
CA GLU A 5 -4.29 3.86 19.40
C GLU A 5 -3.81 4.57 20.67
N ARG A 6 -4.08 3.97 21.84
CA ARG A 6 -3.59 4.48 23.11
C ARG A 6 -2.06 4.46 23.15
N GLY A 7 -1.45 3.37 22.69
CA GLY A 7 0.00 3.24 22.63
C GLY A 7 0.63 4.28 21.74
N VAL A 8 0.05 4.53 20.57
CA VAL A 8 0.54 5.56 19.65
C VAL A 8 0.46 6.93 20.32
N ARG A 9 -0.66 7.24 20.95
CA ARG A 9 -0.85 8.53 21.62
C ARG A 9 0.16 8.71 22.74
N LEU A 10 0.34 7.69 23.58
CA LEU A 10 1.32 7.75 24.67
C LEU A 10 2.75 7.94 24.15
N ALA A 11 3.11 7.22 23.09
CA ALA A 11 4.43 7.33 22.51
C ALA A 11 4.70 8.72 21.94
N LEU A 12 3.69 9.30 21.26
CA LEU A 12 3.83 10.63 20.67
C LEU A 12 3.82 11.75 21.71
N GLU A 13 2.98 11.64 22.72
CA GLU A 13 2.80 12.72 23.70
C GLU A 13 3.81 12.68 24.84
N SER A 14 4.15 11.48 25.31
CA SER A 14 5.00 11.35 26.51
C SER A 14 6.50 11.33 26.21
N GLY A 15 6.89 11.07 24.97
CA GLY A 15 8.28 10.91 24.60
C GLY A 15 8.94 9.67 25.17
N ARG A 16 8.18 8.76 25.77
CA ARG A 16 8.73 7.53 26.34
C ARG A 16 9.18 6.58 25.23
N PRO A 17 10.19 5.75 25.47
CA PRO A 17 10.60 4.75 24.49
C PRO A 17 9.45 3.84 24.11
N ILE A 18 9.34 3.54 22.82
CA ILE A 18 8.26 2.69 22.29
C ILE A 18 8.22 1.33 22.98
N ALA A 19 9.40 0.75 23.27
CA ALA A 19 9.48 -0.53 23.95
C ALA A 19 8.83 -0.50 25.35
N HIS A 20 8.99 0.59 26.07
CA HIS A 20 8.38 0.74 27.40
C HIS A 20 6.88 0.87 27.32
N VAL A 21 6.40 1.69 26.39
CA VAL A 21 4.95 1.87 26.18
C VAL A 21 4.31 0.54 25.76
N ALA A 22 4.95 -0.17 24.84
CA ALA A 22 4.46 -1.45 24.36
C ALA A 22 4.38 -2.49 25.50
N ALA A 23 5.43 -2.55 26.33
CA ALA A 23 5.46 -3.46 27.47
C ALA A 23 4.34 -3.14 28.47
N ASP A 24 4.14 -1.87 28.78
CA ASP A 24 3.11 -1.42 29.71
C ASP A 24 1.70 -1.79 29.24
N LEU A 25 1.47 -1.79 27.93
CA LEU A 25 0.16 -2.07 27.35
C LEU A 25 0.00 -3.51 26.89
N GLY A 26 1.06 -4.33 26.98
CA GLY A 26 1.01 -5.71 26.54
C GLY A 26 0.92 -5.87 25.03
N ILE A 27 1.51 -4.94 24.28
CA ILE A 27 1.52 -4.97 22.81
C ILE A 27 2.95 -5.27 22.33
N GLN A 28 3.05 -5.86 21.14
CA GLN A 28 4.35 -6.07 20.53
C GLN A 28 4.96 -4.73 20.11
N SER A 29 6.23 -4.53 20.47
CA SER A 29 6.92 -3.27 20.19
C SER A 29 7.03 -2.98 18.69
N GLU A 30 7.21 -4.01 17.87
CA GLU A 30 7.29 -3.82 16.41
C GLU A 30 5.97 -3.32 15.83
N THR A 31 4.85 -3.85 16.31
CA THR A 31 3.52 -3.41 15.87
C THR A 31 3.30 -1.96 16.27
N LEU A 32 3.66 -1.61 17.50
CA LEU A 32 3.52 -0.24 17.99
C LEU A 32 4.43 0.71 17.21
N ARG A 33 5.67 0.30 16.95
CA ARG A 33 6.63 1.12 16.21
C ARG A 33 6.11 1.48 14.82
N LYS A 34 5.53 0.50 14.12
CA LYS A 34 4.95 0.72 12.79
C LYS A 34 3.81 1.72 12.84
N ARG A 35 2.95 1.59 13.84
CA ARG A 35 1.81 2.49 14.01
C ARG A 35 2.26 3.91 14.36
N VAL A 36 3.25 4.05 15.22
CA VAL A 36 3.81 5.35 15.57
C VAL A 36 4.42 6.02 14.35
N ARG A 37 5.19 5.26 13.57
CA ARG A 37 5.81 5.79 12.35
C ARG A 37 4.76 6.29 11.36
N GLN A 38 3.69 5.53 11.17
CA GLN A 38 2.62 5.95 10.27
C GLN A 38 1.89 7.19 10.80
N ALA A 39 1.65 7.25 12.11
CA ALA A 39 1.02 8.41 12.72
C ALA A 39 1.87 9.67 12.56
N GLU A 40 3.19 9.53 12.73
CA GLU A 40 4.12 10.64 12.50
C GLU A 40 4.08 11.11 11.05
N ALA A 41 4.04 10.17 10.10
CA ALA A 41 3.93 10.50 8.68
C ALA A 41 2.63 11.27 8.41
N ASP A 42 1.52 10.80 8.98
CA ASP A 42 0.20 11.43 8.78
C ASP A 42 0.12 12.84 9.39
N GLN A 43 0.95 13.11 10.39
CA GLN A 43 1.03 14.45 11.00
C GLN A 43 2.06 15.34 10.32
N GLY A 44 2.72 14.85 9.27
CA GLY A 44 3.74 15.62 8.55
C GLY A 44 5.09 15.65 9.23
N LEU A 45 5.30 14.84 10.26
CA LEU A 45 6.57 14.80 11.00
C LEU A 45 7.63 13.94 10.30
N ARG A 46 7.22 13.12 9.35
CA ARG A 46 8.11 12.24 8.60
C ARG A 46 7.88 12.42 7.11
N PRO A 47 8.40 13.51 6.51
CA PRO A 47 8.20 13.77 5.08
C PRO A 47 8.85 12.72 4.17
N ASP A 48 9.75 11.90 4.71
CA ASP A 48 10.38 10.79 4.00
C ASP A 48 9.45 9.57 3.84
N LEU A 49 8.32 9.56 4.57
CA LEU A 49 7.39 8.44 4.54
C LEU A 49 6.05 8.87 3.95
N PRO A 50 5.39 7.99 3.17
CA PRO A 50 4.06 8.31 2.65
C PRO A 50 3.02 8.29 3.76
N THR A 51 2.04 9.20 3.66
CA THR A 51 0.89 9.22 4.56
C THR A 51 -0.01 8.03 4.28
N SER A 52 -0.99 7.80 5.17
CA SER A 52 -1.98 6.74 4.96
C SER A 52 -2.76 6.96 3.66
N GLU A 53 -3.15 8.21 3.38
CA GLU A 53 -3.83 8.56 2.13
C GLU A 53 -2.97 8.27 0.91
N GLU A 54 -1.70 8.64 0.97
CA GLU A 54 -0.77 8.38 -0.13
C GLU A 54 -0.56 6.88 -0.34
N ARG A 55 -0.49 6.10 0.73
CA ARG A 55 -0.35 4.65 0.63
C ARG A 55 -1.56 4.01 -0.02
N GLU A 56 -2.77 4.45 0.34
CA GLU A 56 -3.99 3.97 -0.28
C GLU A 56 -4.04 4.34 -1.77
N GLU A 57 -3.60 5.55 -2.11
CA GLU A 57 -3.53 6.00 -3.50
C GLU A 57 -2.54 5.15 -4.29
N ILE A 58 -1.37 4.87 -3.74
CA ILE A 58 -0.37 4.02 -4.39
C ILE A 58 -0.95 2.63 -4.63
N LYS A 59 -1.63 2.07 -3.64
CA LYS A 59 -2.25 0.76 -3.75
C LYS A 59 -3.29 0.74 -4.87
N ARG A 60 -4.14 1.76 -4.92
CA ARG A 60 -5.17 1.89 -5.95
C ARG A 60 -4.54 1.99 -7.34
N LEU A 61 -3.51 2.83 -7.47
CA LEU A 61 -2.83 3.02 -8.76
C LEU A 61 -2.12 1.75 -9.23
N ARG A 62 -1.52 1.00 -8.30
CA ARG A 62 -0.90 -0.28 -8.65
C ARG A 62 -1.92 -1.28 -9.15
N GLN A 63 -3.10 -1.31 -8.53
CA GLN A 63 -4.17 -2.19 -8.94
C GLN A 63 -4.69 -1.80 -10.33
N GLU A 64 -4.93 -0.51 -10.56
CA GLU A 64 -5.35 -0.02 -11.87
C GLU A 64 -4.31 -0.32 -12.95
N ASN A 65 -3.03 -0.13 -12.62
CA ASN A 65 -1.93 -0.41 -13.54
C ASN A 65 -1.91 -1.89 -13.93
N PHE A 66 -2.08 -2.77 -12.95
CA PHE A 66 -2.15 -4.21 -13.20
C PHE A 66 -3.31 -4.55 -14.13
N GLU A 67 -4.49 -4.00 -13.87
CA GLU A 67 -5.68 -4.25 -14.68
C GLU A 67 -5.51 -3.73 -16.10
N LEU A 68 -4.95 -2.54 -16.26
CA LEU A 68 -4.71 -1.96 -17.57
C LEU A 68 -3.68 -2.76 -18.36
N ARG A 69 -2.63 -3.23 -17.73
CA ARG A 69 -1.63 -4.07 -18.39
C ARG A 69 -2.25 -5.39 -18.86
N ARG A 70 -3.09 -5.98 -18.01
CA ARG A 70 -3.78 -7.22 -18.34
C ARG A 70 -4.73 -7.01 -19.51
N ALA A 71 -5.52 -5.94 -19.50
CA ALA A 71 -6.42 -5.61 -20.59
C ALA A 71 -5.64 -5.38 -21.88
N ASN A 72 -4.51 -4.71 -21.81
CA ASN A 72 -3.65 -4.45 -22.95
C ASN A 72 -3.12 -5.75 -23.56
N GLU A 73 -2.68 -6.69 -22.72
CA GLU A 73 -2.22 -8.00 -23.18
C GLU A 73 -3.35 -8.80 -23.89
N ILE A 74 -4.54 -8.75 -23.31
CA ILE A 74 -5.71 -9.42 -23.91
C ILE A 74 -6.02 -8.81 -25.26
N LEU A 75 -6.03 -7.48 -25.35
CA LEU A 75 -6.30 -6.79 -26.62
C LEU A 75 -5.24 -7.08 -27.67
N LYS A 76 -3.97 -7.14 -27.28
CA LYS A 76 -2.89 -7.51 -28.20
C LYS A 76 -3.10 -8.91 -28.75
N SER A 77 -3.42 -9.87 -27.89
CA SER A 77 -3.66 -11.25 -28.30
C SER A 77 -4.85 -11.34 -29.24
N ALA A 78 -5.92 -10.61 -28.93
CA ALA A 78 -7.11 -10.58 -29.77
C ALA A 78 -6.80 -9.95 -31.14
N SER A 79 -6.01 -8.87 -31.15
CA SER A 79 -5.62 -8.21 -32.40
C SER A 79 -4.82 -9.12 -33.29
N VAL A 80 -3.89 -9.87 -32.74
CA VAL A 80 -3.10 -10.85 -33.51
C VAL A 80 -4.01 -11.93 -34.07
N PHE A 81 -4.90 -12.44 -33.23
CA PHE A 81 -5.85 -13.47 -33.66
C PHE A 81 -6.73 -12.98 -34.83
N PHE A 82 -7.32 -11.81 -34.68
CA PHE A 82 -8.19 -11.26 -35.74
C PHE A 82 -7.41 -10.92 -37.00
N ALA A 83 -6.19 -10.43 -36.87
CA ALA A 83 -5.35 -10.16 -38.04
C ALA A 83 -5.10 -11.45 -38.84
N LYS A 84 -4.84 -12.56 -38.15
CA LYS A 84 -4.67 -13.86 -38.80
C LYS A 84 -5.96 -14.36 -39.48
N GLU A 85 -7.10 -14.19 -38.83
CA GLU A 85 -8.39 -14.62 -39.37
C GLU A 85 -8.78 -13.84 -40.63
N LEU A 86 -8.37 -12.56 -40.68
CA LEU A 86 -8.73 -11.68 -41.79
C LEU A 86 -7.67 -11.65 -42.90
N ASP A 87 -6.58 -12.38 -42.76
CA ASP A 87 -5.52 -12.44 -43.77
C ASP A 87 -5.99 -13.30 -44.96
N PRO A 88 -6.17 -12.72 -46.17
CA PRO A 88 -6.65 -13.47 -47.34
C PRO A 88 -5.63 -14.48 -47.86
N ASP A 89 -4.35 -14.29 -47.55
CA ASP A 89 -3.27 -15.19 -48.01
C ASP A 89 -2.93 -16.27 -46.97
N ARG A 90 -3.66 -16.33 -45.89
CA ARG A 90 -3.40 -17.30 -44.82
C ARG A 90 -3.68 -18.72 -45.32
N PRO A 91 -2.74 -19.67 -45.15
CA PRO A 91 -2.97 -21.08 -45.48
C PRO A 91 -4.10 -21.64 -44.61
N LYS A 92 -4.94 -22.42 -45.20
CA LYS A 92 -6.03 -23.08 -44.47
C LYS A 92 -5.56 -24.32 -43.71
#